data_da1d857c828d574823324aef6b874514
#
_entry.id   da1d857c828d574823324aef6b874514
#
_cell.length_a   1.000
_cell.length_b   1.000
_cell.length_c   1.000
_cell.angle_alpha   90.00
_cell.angle_beta   90.00
_cell.angle_gamma   90.00
#
_symmetry.space_group_name_H-M   'P 1'
#
loop_
_entity.id
_entity.type
_entity.pdbx_description
1 polymer ?
#
loop_
_entity_poly.entity_id
_entity_poly.type
_entity_poly.pdbx_seq_one_letter_code
_entity_poly.pdbx_strand_id
1 'polypeptide(L)'
;MTETEIQKILDSQRDFFRSGSTLDVKGRQESLARLKKGILKYEGKIHEALETDLGKSRFESYMCETGMVLSEITYMQRHLGGFSRERRVPTPVAQFHSRSFQKPSPYGQVLIMSPWNYPFLLTLDPLVDALAAGNTVILKPSAYSPHTSSVIKDLIGECFPKEHVAVVTGGRAENTSLLSRRFDLIFFTGSQSVGREVMRRAAEHLTPVILELGGKSPCIVEKSADLSLAARRIVFGKFLNCGQTCVAPDYIYCDRAVKEDLVKELKRQIRKQYGEFPLENPNYGKIINEK
;
A
#
# COMPACT_ATOMS: atom_id res chain seq x y z
N MET A 1 19.42 10.68 -3.77
CA MET A 1 19.63 10.36 -5.22
C MET A 1 19.60 11.67 -6.00
N THR A 2 20.51 11.87 -6.95
CA THR A 2 20.52 13.09 -7.76
C THR A 2 19.42 13.09 -8.83
N GLU A 3 19.04 14.26 -9.33
CA GLU A 3 18.04 14.36 -10.40
C GLU A 3 18.47 13.63 -11.68
N THR A 4 19.77 13.67 -11.99
CA THR A 4 20.34 12.95 -13.14
C THR A 4 20.24 11.43 -12.97
N GLU A 5 20.45 10.91 -11.76
CA GLU A 5 20.30 9.48 -11.48
C GLU A 5 18.83 9.04 -11.59
N ILE A 6 17.91 9.84 -11.09
CA ILE A 6 16.47 9.58 -11.23
C ILE A 6 16.09 9.55 -12.71
N GLN A 7 16.56 10.53 -13.51
CA GLN A 7 16.25 10.57 -14.94
C GLN A 7 16.77 9.34 -15.69
N LYS A 8 18.01 8.92 -15.42
CA LYS A 8 18.59 7.71 -16.03
C LYS A 8 17.76 6.45 -15.72
N ILE A 9 17.26 6.32 -14.48
CA ILE A 9 16.40 5.19 -14.11
C ILE A 9 15.08 5.27 -14.90
N LEU A 10 14.45 6.43 -14.97
CA LEU A 10 13.20 6.60 -15.70
C LEU A 10 13.35 6.26 -17.18
N ASP A 11 14.44 6.69 -17.80
CA ASP A 11 14.69 6.39 -19.21
C ASP A 11 14.93 4.89 -19.43
N SER A 12 15.75 4.24 -18.59
CA SER A 12 15.96 2.80 -18.66
C SER A 12 14.68 2.00 -18.42
N GLN A 13 13.78 2.43 -17.53
CA GLN A 13 12.48 1.81 -17.31
C GLN A 13 11.56 1.93 -18.54
N ARG A 14 11.56 3.09 -19.21
CA ARG A 14 10.78 3.26 -20.44
C ARG A 14 11.27 2.35 -21.55
N ASP A 15 12.58 2.23 -21.70
CA ASP A 15 13.18 1.35 -22.72
C ASP A 15 12.90 -0.12 -22.40
N PHE A 16 13.01 -0.53 -21.13
CA PHE A 16 12.65 -1.87 -20.68
C PHE A 16 11.17 -2.18 -20.91
N PHE A 17 10.27 -1.25 -20.63
CA PHE A 17 8.85 -1.41 -20.92
C PHE A 17 8.57 -1.53 -22.41
N ARG A 18 9.17 -0.64 -23.24
CA ARG A 18 9.01 -0.63 -24.71
C ARG A 18 9.55 -1.88 -25.38
N SER A 19 10.54 -2.54 -24.78
CA SER A 19 11.05 -3.83 -25.28
C SER A 19 10.02 -4.98 -25.19
N GLY A 20 8.92 -4.76 -24.46
CA GLY A 20 7.90 -5.79 -24.22
C GLY A 20 8.28 -6.81 -23.15
N SER A 21 9.42 -6.63 -22.45
CA SER A 21 9.92 -7.57 -21.44
C SER A 21 8.97 -7.81 -20.26
N THR A 22 8.01 -6.89 -20.02
CA THR A 22 7.01 -7.00 -18.95
C THR A 22 5.69 -7.64 -19.39
N LEU A 23 5.49 -7.90 -20.69
CA LEU A 23 4.18 -8.31 -21.23
C LEU A 23 3.89 -9.79 -21.03
N ASP A 24 4.92 -10.65 -21.00
CA ASP A 24 4.73 -12.09 -20.84
C ASP A 24 4.16 -12.44 -19.47
N VAL A 25 3.05 -13.22 -19.46
CA VAL A 25 2.37 -13.64 -18.23
C VAL A 25 3.27 -14.51 -17.35
N LYS A 26 4.09 -15.38 -17.95
CA LYS A 26 5.02 -16.23 -17.22
C LYS A 26 6.11 -15.39 -16.54
N GLY A 27 6.69 -14.42 -17.23
CA GLY A 27 7.68 -13.49 -16.65
C GLY A 27 7.10 -12.67 -15.48
N ARG A 28 5.82 -12.28 -15.55
CA ARG A 28 5.12 -11.62 -14.43
C ARG A 28 4.91 -12.57 -13.25
N GLN A 29 4.55 -13.83 -13.50
CA GLN A 29 4.47 -14.88 -12.47
C GLN A 29 5.82 -15.10 -11.76
N GLU A 30 6.90 -15.15 -12.52
CA GLU A 30 8.26 -15.30 -11.99
C GLU A 30 8.68 -14.07 -11.16
N SER A 31 8.29 -12.87 -11.57
CA SER A 31 8.51 -11.62 -10.82
C SER A 31 7.80 -11.64 -9.47
N LEU A 32 6.54 -12.06 -9.42
CA LEU A 32 5.77 -12.24 -8.18
C LEU A 32 6.39 -13.31 -7.27
N ALA A 33 6.82 -14.42 -7.84
CA ALA A 33 7.47 -15.50 -7.09
C ALA A 33 8.82 -15.04 -6.48
N ARG A 34 9.60 -14.26 -7.22
CA ARG A 34 10.86 -13.67 -6.77
C ARG A 34 10.64 -12.70 -5.62
N LEU A 35 9.64 -11.82 -5.74
CA LEU A 35 9.25 -10.89 -4.67
C LEU A 35 8.84 -11.65 -3.40
N LYS A 36 7.99 -12.68 -3.53
CA LYS A 36 7.56 -13.54 -2.42
C LYS A 36 8.75 -14.17 -1.69
N LYS A 37 9.68 -14.76 -2.44
CA LYS A 37 10.90 -15.34 -1.88
C LYS A 37 11.77 -14.30 -1.16
N GLY A 38 11.90 -13.12 -1.74
CA GLY A 38 12.62 -12.01 -1.14
C GLY A 38 12.00 -11.57 0.18
N ILE A 39 10.67 -11.37 0.24
CA ILE A 39 9.96 -11.01 1.47
C ILE A 39 10.19 -12.04 2.57
N LEU A 40 10.05 -13.32 2.28
CA LEU A 40 10.31 -14.40 3.24
C LEU A 40 11.76 -14.40 3.75
N LYS A 41 12.73 -14.15 2.86
CA LYS A 41 14.16 -14.05 3.23
C LYS A 41 14.44 -12.85 4.15
N TYR A 42 13.75 -11.73 3.92
CA TYR A 42 13.95 -10.46 4.67
C TYR A 42 13.02 -10.32 5.87
N GLU A 43 12.15 -11.29 6.17
CA GLU A 43 11.10 -11.18 7.18
C GLU A 43 11.59 -10.66 8.53
N GLY A 44 12.72 -11.20 9.04
CA GLY A 44 13.32 -10.73 10.28
C GLY A 44 13.70 -9.25 10.25
N LYS A 45 14.39 -8.81 9.18
CA LYS A 45 14.79 -7.41 9.00
C LYS A 45 13.60 -6.46 8.82
N ILE A 46 12.53 -6.94 8.17
CA ILE A 46 11.31 -6.16 8.01
C ILE A 46 10.65 -5.93 9.38
N HIS A 47 10.56 -6.97 10.22
CA HIS A 47 10.00 -6.86 11.57
C HIS A 47 10.82 -5.91 12.45
N GLU A 48 12.14 -6.04 12.46
CA GLU A 48 13.05 -5.14 13.20
C GLU A 48 12.90 -3.69 12.77
N ALA A 49 12.76 -3.44 11.47
CA ALA A 49 12.56 -2.10 10.94
C ALA A 49 11.20 -1.51 11.33
N LEU A 50 10.12 -2.29 11.29
CA LEU A 50 8.78 -1.88 11.71
C LEU A 50 8.69 -1.65 13.23
N GLU A 51 9.37 -2.45 14.02
CA GLU A 51 9.54 -2.25 15.47
C GLU A 51 10.29 -0.94 15.74
N THR A 52 11.39 -0.70 15.04
CA THR A 52 12.20 0.51 15.21
C THR A 52 11.43 1.77 14.81
N ASP A 53 10.74 1.76 13.68
CA ASP A 53 10.01 2.93 13.17
C ASP A 53 8.70 3.20 13.94
N LEU A 54 7.91 2.17 14.24
CA LEU A 54 6.53 2.26 14.73
C LEU A 54 6.26 1.53 16.04
N GLY A 55 7.25 0.83 16.61
CA GLY A 55 7.05 0.00 17.79
C GLY A 55 6.13 -1.21 17.56
N LYS A 56 5.94 -1.64 16.33
CA LYS A 56 5.06 -2.77 16.00
C LYS A 56 5.65 -4.07 16.52
N SER A 57 4.85 -4.85 17.25
CA SER A 57 5.22 -6.22 17.62
C SER A 57 5.36 -7.10 16.37
N ARG A 58 6.06 -8.23 16.49
CA ARG A 58 6.17 -9.22 15.40
C ARG A 58 4.81 -9.68 14.89
N PHE A 59 3.86 -9.90 15.81
CA PHE A 59 2.52 -10.31 15.46
C PHE A 59 1.80 -9.24 14.63
N GLU A 60 1.82 -7.98 15.07
CA GLU A 60 1.19 -6.89 14.36
C GLU A 60 1.89 -6.63 13.01
N SER A 61 3.22 -6.68 12.95
CA SER A 61 4.00 -6.55 11.71
C SER A 61 3.62 -7.63 10.69
N TYR A 62 3.45 -8.88 11.13
CA TYR A 62 3.00 -9.94 10.23
C TYR A 62 1.54 -9.76 9.80
N MET A 63 0.64 -9.57 10.78
CA MET A 63 -0.80 -9.50 10.54
C MET A 63 -1.19 -8.33 9.62
N CYS A 64 -0.55 -7.17 9.79
CA CYS A 64 -0.95 -5.92 9.14
C CYS A 64 -0.05 -5.51 7.99
N GLU A 65 1.10 -6.16 7.79
CA GLU A 65 2.06 -5.76 6.76
C GLU A 65 2.52 -6.97 5.92
N THR A 66 3.48 -7.76 6.41
CA THR A 66 4.09 -8.81 5.59
C THR A 66 3.11 -9.89 5.17
N GLY A 67 2.24 -10.34 6.07
CA GLY A 67 1.25 -11.39 5.79
C GLY A 67 0.20 -10.96 4.74
N MET A 68 -0.19 -9.68 4.75
CA MET A 68 -1.13 -9.13 3.76
C MET A 68 -0.49 -9.12 2.37
N VAL A 69 0.74 -8.60 2.23
CA VAL A 69 1.46 -8.61 0.95
C VAL A 69 1.67 -10.03 0.43
N LEU A 70 2.04 -10.99 1.29
CA LEU A 70 2.18 -12.41 0.90
C LEU A 70 0.86 -13.02 0.45
N SER A 71 -0.26 -12.61 1.04
CA SER A 71 -1.60 -13.02 0.65
C SER A 71 -1.94 -12.47 -0.73
N GLU A 72 -1.69 -11.17 -0.98
CA GLU A 72 -1.94 -10.52 -2.27
C GLU A 72 -1.09 -11.12 -3.39
N ILE A 73 0.20 -11.37 -3.16
CA ILE A 73 1.03 -12.09 -4.13
C ILE A 73 0.42 -13.45 -4.47
N THR A 74 -0.05 -14.18 -3.46
CA THR A 74 -0.65 -15.50 -3.66
C THR A 74 -1.95 -15.42 -4.46
N TYR A 75 -2.78 -14.40 -4.18
CA TYR A 75 -4.00 -14.13 -4.92
C TYR A 75 -3.70 -13.79 -6.39
N MET A 76 -2.78 -12.85 -6.63
CA MET A 76 -2.39 -12.46 -7.99
C MET A 76 -1.77 -13.64 -8.77
N GLN A 77 -0.91 -14.44 -8.16
CA GLN A 77 -0.37 -15.63 -8.81
C GLN A 77 -1.45 -16.61 -9.28
N ARG A 78 -2.53 -16.77 -8.54
CA ARG A 78 -3.64 -17.67 -8.90
C ARG A 78 -4.52 -17.09 -10.01
N HIS A 79 -4.69 -15.77 -10.07
CA HIS A 79 -5.69 -15.14 -10.94
C HIS A 79 -5.10 -14.44 -12.17
N LEU A 80 -3.79 -14.18 -12.19
CA LEU A 80 -3.12 -13.40 -13.24
C LEU A 80 -3.40 -13.90 -14.66
N GLY A 81 -3.42 -15.21 -14.87
CA GLY A 81 -3.75 -15.81 -16.17
C GLY A 81 -5.18 -15.46 -16.62
N GLY A 82 -6.13 -15.37 -15.67
CA GLY A 82 -7.51 -14.96 -15.93
C GLY A 82 -7.63 -13.47 -16.23
N PHE A 83 -6.94 -12.63 -15.45
CA PHE A 83 -6.95 -11.17 -15.62
C PHE A 83 -6.29 -10.72 -16.93
N SER A 84 -5.34 -11.49 -17.44
CA SER A 84 -4.60 -11.16 -18.67
C SER A 84 -5.27 -11.63 -19.96
N ARG A 85 -6.41 -12.35 -19.88
CA ARG A 85 -7.09 -12.92 -21.05
C ARG A 85 -7.84 -11.87 -21.83
N GLU A 86 -7.80 -11.99 -23.16
CA GLU A 86 -8.71 -11.29 -24.05
C GLU A 86 -10.14 -11.75 -23.82
N ARG A 87 -11.07 -10.81 -23.79
CA ARG A 87 -12.50 -11.08 -23.67
C ARG A 87 -13.20 -10.67 -24.96
N ARG A 88 -13.88 -11.62 -25.61
CA ARG A 88 -14.72 -11.30 -26.77
C ARG A 88 -15.89 -10.42 -26.36
N VAL A 89 -16.20 -9.45 -27.21
CA VAL A 89 -17.38 -8.59 -27.09
C VAL A 89 -18.19 -8.63 -28.37
N PRO A 90 -19.50 -8.27 -28.34
CA PRO A 90 -20.33 -8.20 -29.54
C PRO A 90 -19.71 -7.28 -30.60
N THR A 91 -19.65 -7.76 -31.84
CA THR A 91 -19.21 -6.96 -33.00
C THR A 91 -20.45 -6.39 -33.69
N PRO A 92 -20.53 -5.06 -33.95
CA PRO A 92 -21.64 -4.47 -34.70
C PRO A 92 -21.79 -5.14 -36.07
N VAL A 93 -23.04 -5.33 -36.50
CA VAL A 93 -23.39 -5.98 -37.81
C VAL A 93 -22.74 -5.25 -38.99
N ALA A 94 -22.62 -3.92 -38.91
CA ALA A 94 -21.97 -3.12 -39.95
C ALA A 94 -20.48 -3.44 -40.15
N GLN A 95 -19.85 -4.17 -39.19
CA GLN A 95 -18.45 -4.62 -39.25
C GLN A 95 -18.40 -6.13 -39.52
N PHE A 96 -19.36 -6.68 -40.24
CA PHE A 96 -19.43 -8.11 -40.60
C PHE A 96 -18.08 -8.63 -41.12
N HIS A 97 -17.72 -9.84 -40.74
CA HIS A 97 -16.42 -10.53 -40.82
C HIS A 97 -15.34 -10.09 -39.83
N SER A 98 -15.57 -9.01 -39.05
CA SER A 98 -14.64 -8.61 -37.97
C SER A 98 -14.91 -9.35 -36.65
N ARG A 99 -13.92 -9.33 -35.76
CA ARG A 99 -14.05 -9.81 -34.38
C ARG A 99 -13.63 -8.71 -33.43
N SER A 100 -14.48 -8.42 -32.45
CA SER A 100 -14.21 -7.43 -31.40
C SER A 100 -13.80 -8.12 -30.10
N PHE A 101 -12.83 -7.54 -29.40
CA PHE A 101 -12.36 -8.06 -28.13
C PHE A 101 -11.81 -6.90 -27.27
N GLN A 102 -11.81 -7.10 -25.96
CA GLN A 102 -11.11 -6.29 -24.99
C GLN A 102 -9.83 -7.01 -24.56
N LYS A 103 -8.71 -6.33 -24.59
CA LYS A 103 -7.41 -6.85 -24.15
C LYS A 103 -6.87 -5.98 -23.03
N PRO A 104 -6.58 -6.55 -21.82
CA PRO A 104 -5.89 -5.82 -20.78
C PRO A 104 -4.49 -5.37 -21.25
N SER A 105 -4.11 -4.14 -20.94
CA SER A 105 -2.80 -3.57 -21.25
C SER A 105 -2.25 -2.86 -20.03
N PRO A 106 -0.95 -2.99 -19.72
CA PRO A 106 -0.32 -2.20 -18.67
C PRO A 106 -0.33 -0.70 -19.03
N TYR A 107 -0.31 0.15 -18.01
CA TYR A 107 -0.17 1.59 -18.20
C TYR A 107 1.21 1.95 -18.74
N GLY A 108 2.27 1.38 -18.19
CA GLY A 108 3.65 1.68 -18.54
C GLY A 108 4.53 1.86 -17.32
N GLN A 109 5.04 3.08 -17.11
CA GLN A 109 5.85 3.45 -15.96
C GLN A 109 4.97 4.02 -14.85
N VAL A 110 4.95 3.35 -13.69
CA VAL A 110 4.12 3.69 -12.53
C VAL A 110 4.97 4.27 -11.41
N LEU A 111 4.50 5.36 -10.81
CA LEU A 111 5.03 5.90 -9.55
C LEU A 111 4.12 5.48 -8.40
N ILE A 112 4.68 4.82 -7.38
CA ILE A 112 3.99 4.49 -6.13
C ILE A 112 4.62 5.33 -5.01
N MET A 113 3.83 6.22 -4.42
CA MET A 113 4.22 7.06 -3.27
C MET A 113 3.44 6.61 -2.04
N SER A 114 4.14 6.09 -1.05
CA SER A 114 3.52 5.45 0.11
C SER A 114 3.75 6.21 1.42
N PRO A 115 2.82 6.08 2.39
CA PRO A 115 2.88 6.74 3.69
C PRO A 115 3.74 5.97 4.69
N TRP A 116 3.76 6.47 5.91
CA TRP A 116 4.58 5.97 7.02
C TRP A 116 3.84 5.02 7.98
N ASN A 117 2.51 4.96 7.94
CA ASN A 117 1.73 4.26 8.98
C ASN A 117 1.68 2.72 8.79
N TYR A 118 1.64 2.26 7.56
CA TYR A 118 1.84 0.86 7.16
C TYR A 118 2.86 0.86 6.01
N PRO A 119 4.12 1.18 6.34
CA PRO A 119 5.10 1.55 5.32
C PRO A 119 5.49 0.38 4.41
N PHE A 120 5.49 -0.84 4.92
CA PHE A 120 5.78 -2.03 4.11
C PHE A 120 4.57 -2.40 3.25
N LEU A 121 3.39 -2.59 3.86
CA LEU A 121 2.17 -2.95 3.15
C LEU A 121 1.85 -1.95 2.04
N LEU A 122 1.71 -0.67 2.39
CA LEU A 122 1.25 0.36 1.44
C LEU A 122 2.30 0.73 0.37
N THR A 123 3.51 0.18 0.46
CA THR A 123 4.52 0.25 -0.61
C THR A 123 4.48 -1.00 -1.49
N LEU A 124 4.38 -2.20 -0.88
CA LEU A 124 4.56 -3.45 -1.61
C LEU A 124 3.25 -3.98 -2.21
N ASP A 125 2.11 -3.73 -1.60
CA ASP A 125 0.81 -4.19 -2.09
C ASP A 125 0.48 -3.59 -3.47
N PRO A 126 0.54 -2.25 -3.66
CA PRO A 126 0.40 -1.66 -4.99
C PRO A 126 1.51 -2.09 -5.98
N LEU A 127 2.70 -2.42 -5.50
CA LEU A 127 3.76 -2.97 -6.34
C LEU A 127 3.38 -4.34 -6.89
N VAL A 128 2.78 -5.21 -6.07
CA VAL A 128 2.30 -6.55 -6.50
C VAL A 128 1.35 -6.40 -7.68
N ASP A 129 0.38 -5.49 -7.57
CA ASP A 129 -0.60 -5.22 -8.62
C ASP A 129 0.02 -4.63 -9.87
N ALA A 130 0.95 -3.67 -9.70
CA ALA A 130 1.64 -3.06 -10.82
C ALA A 130 2.50 -4.06 -11.59
N LEU A 131 3.20 -4.98 -10.90
CA LEU A 131 3.98 -6.07 -11.50
C LEU A 131 3.06 -7.10 -12.18
N ALA A 132 1.97 -7.47 -11.54
CA ALA A 132 0.98 -8.39 -12.10
C ALA A 132 0.36 -7.82 -13.39
N ALA A 133 0.13 -6.51 -13.45
CA ALA A 133 -0.36 -5.83 -14.65
C ALA A 133 0.71 -5.69 -15.76
N GLY A 134 1.99 -5.82 -15.44
CA GLY A 134 3.10 -5.72 -16.42
C GLY A 134 3.69 -4.32 -16.56
N ASN A 135 3.70 -3.54 -15.50
CA ASN A 135 4.30 -2.21 -15.46
C ASN A 135 5.76 -2.24 -15.00
N THR A 136 6.49 -1.17 -15.29
CA THR A 136 7.72 -0.81 -14.58
C THR A 136 7.37 0.15 -13.45
N VAL A 137 8.15 0.14 -12.34
CA VAL A 137 7.72 0.82 -11.12
C VAL A 137 8.85 1.62 -10.47
N ILE A 138 8.54 2.86 -10.09
CA ILE A 138 9.30 3.62 -9.10
C ILE A 138 8.57 3.58 -7.77
N LEU A 139 9.23 3.12 -6.72
CA LEU A 139 8.74 3.18 -5.35
C LEU A 139 9.34 4.40 -4.64
N LYS A 140 8.50 5.18 -4.01
CA LYS A 140 8.89 6.30 -3.15
C LYS A 140 8.30 6.10 -1.74
N PRO A 141 8.95 5.27 -0.89
CA PRO A 141 8.50 5.08 0.49
C PRO A 141 8.70 6.34 1.33
N SER A 142 8.03 6.41 2.46
CA SER A 142 8.03 7.58 3.33
C SER A 142 9.38 7.82 4.00
N ALA A 143 9.81 9.08 4.08
CA ALA A 143 10.97 9.47 4.86
C ALA A 143 10.75 9.41 6.38
N TYR A 144 9.49 9.33 6.85
CA TYR A 144 9.15 9.22 8.27
C TYR A 144 9.31 7.79 8.82
N SER A 145 9.47 6.79 7.96
CA SER A 145 9.77 5.40 8.31
C SER A 145 11.10 4.98 7.65
N PRO A 146 12.24 5.53 8.12
CA PRO A 146 13.52 5.41 7.42
C PRO A 146 14.08 3.99 7.44
N HIS A 147 13.90 3.24 8.53
CA HIS A 147 14.40 1.87 8.65
C HIS A 147 13.63 0.93 7.70
N THR A 148 12.31 1.03 7.69
CA THR A 148 11.47 0.26 6.75
C THR A 148 11.77 0.63 5.30
N SER A 149 11.95 1.92 5.00
CA SER A 149 12.32 2.38 3.64
C SER A 149 13.68 1.83 3.20
N SER A 150 14.65 1.71 4.12
CA SER A 150 15.95 1.11 3.83
C SER A 150 15.84 -0.38 3.52
N VAL A 151 15.09 -1.12 4.34
CA VAL A 151 14.88 -2.56 4.12
C VAL A 151 14.13 -2.82 2.80
N ILE A 152 13.13 -2.00 2.47
CA ILE A 152 12.44 -2.09 1.16
C ILE A 152 13.44 -1.86 0.02
N LYS A 153 14.32 -0.87 0.12
CA LYS A 153 15.33 -0.59 -0.90
C LYS A 153 16.27 -1.78 -1.11
N ASP A 154 16.74 -2.40 -0.04
CA ASP A 154 17.64 -3.56 -0.11
C ASP A 154 16.93 -4.79 -0.69
N LEU A 155 15.70 -5.07 -0.22
CA LEU A 155 14.85 -6.15 -0.71
C LEU A 155 14.59 -6.02 -2.23
N ILE A 156 14.16 -4.84 -2.66
CA ILE A 156 13.85 -4.60 -4.07
C ILE A 156 15.11 -4.66 -4.93
N GLY A 157 16.23 -4.12 -4.45
CA GLY A 157 17.52 -4.19 -5.14
C GLY A 157 18.06 -5.61 -5.31
N GLU A 158 17.70 -6.55 -4.41
CA GLU A 158 18.00 -7.98 -4.58
C GLU A 158 17.03 -8.68 -5.54
N CYS A 159 15.76 -8.27 -5.54
CA CYS A 159 14.72 -8.93 -6.33
C CYS A 159 14.68 -8.48 -7.79
N PHE A 160 14.98 -7.20 -8.08
CA PHE A 160 14.74 -6.62 -9.40
C PHE A 160 15.88 -5.72 -9.87
N PRO A 161 16.18 -5.71 -11.17
CA PRO A 161 17.02 -4.70 -11.77
C PRO A 161 16.26 -3.35 -11.78
N LYS A 162 17.00 -2.22 -11.76
CA LYS A 162 16.43 -0.87 -11.63
C LYS A 162 15.52 -0.47 -12.79
N GLU A 163 15.78 -1.02 -13.97
CA GLU A 163 14.95 -0.84 -15.16
C GLU A 163 13.57 -1.51 -15.05
N HIS A 164 13.37 -2.42 -14.08
CA HIS A 164 12.07 -3.00 -13.80
C HIS A 164 11.42 -2.36 -12.57
N VAL A 165 12.10 -2.40 -11.42
CA VAL A 165 11.64 -1.75 -10.18
C VAL A 165 12.79 -1.02 -9.53
N ALA A 166 12.60 0.25 -9.21
CA ALA A 166 13.57 1.05 -8.49
C ALA A 166 12.96 1.73 -7.27
N VAL A 167 13.79 1.95 -6.25
CA VAL A 167 13.39 2.64 -5.01
C VAL A 167 14.13 3.97 -4.92
N VAL A 168 13.37 5.06 -4.80
CA VAL A 168 13.88 6.40 -4.53
C VAL A 168 13.57 6.75 -3.09
N THR A 169 14.58 6.69 -2.22
CA THR A 169 14.46 7.14 -0.83
C THR A 169 14.73 8.63 -0.73
N GLY A 170 14.18 9.28 0.30
CA GLY A 170 14.36 10.70 0.56
C GLY A 170 13.07 11.41 0.94
N GLY A 171 13.12 12.73 1.03
CA GLY A 171 12.06 13.55 1.57
C GLY A 171 11.32 14.40 0.51
N ARG A 172 11.10 15.66 0.86
CA ARG A 172 10.34 16.60 0.03
C ARG A 172 11.02 16.90 -1.31
N ALA A 173 12.35 16.97 -1.34
CA ALA A 173 13.10 17.27 -2.56
C ALA A 173 12.87 16.17 -3.62
N GLU A 174 13.01 14.92 -3.22
CA GLU A 174 12.79 13.76 -4.10
C GLU A 174 11.32 13.63 -4.53
N ASN A 175 10.37 13.92 -3.62
CA ASN A 175 8.95 13.97 -3.98
C ASN A 175 8.69 15.01 -5.09
N THR A 176 9.22 16.23 -4.95
CA THR A 176 9.08 17.31 -5.93
C THR A 176 9.73 16.92 -7.25
N SER A 177 10.95 16.36 -7.20
CA SER A 177 11.67 15.91 -8.38
C SER A 177 10.93 14.81 -9.15
N LEU A 178 10.32 13.84 -8.45
CA LEU A 178 9.52 12.78 -9.09
C LEU A 178 8.22 13.35 -9.68
N LEU A 179 7.51 14.18 -8.94
CA LEU A 179 6.22 14.75 -9.38
C LEU A 179 6.35 15.79 -10.52
N SER A 180 7.55 16.32 -10.78
CA SER A 180 7.80 17.15 -11.96
C SER A 180 8.04 16.35 -13.25
N ARG A 181 8.01 15.02 -13.18
CA ARG A 181 8.29 14.13 -14.29
C ARG A 181 7.03 13.41 -14.75
N ARG A 182 7.01 13.01 -16.03
CA ARG A 182 5.90 12.25 -16.58
C ARG A 182 5.95 10.79 -16.14
N PHE A 183 4.86 10.30 -15.61
CA PHE A 183 4.53 8.89 -15.42
C PHE A 183 3.27 8.51 -16.21
N ASP A 184 3.03 7.23 -16.40
CA ASP A 184 1.83 6.73 -17.07
C ASP A 184 0.70 6.43 -16.06
N LEU A 185 1.04 6.30 -14.77
CA LEU A 185 0.12 6.23 -13.62
C LEU A 185 0.85 6.66 -12.35
N ILE A 186 0.18 7.39 -11.46
CA ILE A 186 0.66 7.67 -10.10
C ILE A 186 -0.32 7.06 -9.10
N PHE A 187 0.18 6.18 -8.23
CA PHE A 187 -0.53 5.67 -7.06
C PHE A 187 0.02 6.38 -5.82
N PHE A 188 -0.83 7.08 -5.12
CA PHE A 188 -0.45 7.85 -3.93
C PHE A 188 -1.34 7.48 -2.74
N THR A 189 -0.70 7.18 -1.61
CA THR A 189 -1.38 7.04 -0.32
C THR A 189 -0.83 8.06 0.67
N GLY A 190 -1.70 8.86 1.29
CA GLY A 190 -1.28 9.87 2.25
C GLY A 190 -2.34 10.91 2.59
N SER A 191 -1.91 12.13 2.94
CA SER A 191 -2.83 13.21 3.32
C SER A 191 -3.56 13.82 2.12
N GLN A 192 -4.76 14.33 2.34
CA GLN A 192 -5.53 15.05 1.32
C GLN A 192 -4.77 16.25 0.73
N SER A 193 -3.99 16.98 1.54
CA SER A 193 -3.23 18.14 1.07
C SER A 193 -2.14 17.74 0.07
N VAL A 194 -1.41 16.66 0.35
CA VAL A 194 -0.41 16.13 -0.58
C VAL A 194 -1.07 15.47 -1.79
N GLY A 195 -2.21 14.78 -1.61
CA GLY A 195 -2.97 14.20 -2.72
C GLY A 195 -3.43 15.25 -3.74
N ARG A 196 -3.85 16.43 -3.29
CA ARG A 196 -4.16 17.57 -4.20
C ARG A 196 -2.93 18.04 -4.97
N GLU A 197 -1.75 18.09 -4.33
CA GLU A 197 -0.50 18.46 -5.02
C GLU A 197 -0.10 17.40 -6.04
N VAL A 198 -0.21 16.10 -5.70
CA VAL A 198 0.01 15.00 -6.64
C VAL A 198 -0.90 15.13 -7.86
N MET A 199 -2.19 15.34 -7.65
CA MET A 199 -3.18 15.49 -8.72
C MET A 199 -2.86 16.72 -9.61
N ARG A 200 -2.50 17.84 -8.98
CA ARG A 200 -2.14 19.07 -9.71
C ARG A 200 -0.92 18.86 -10.61
N ARG A 201 0.13 18.20 -10.10
CA ARG A 201 1.35 17.89 -10.89
C ARG A 201 1.08 16.85 -11.97
N ALA A 202 0.29 15.84 -11.67
CA ALA A 202 -0.08 14.82 -12.65
C ALA A 202 -0.85 15.41 -13.85
N ALA A 203 -1.68 16.44 -13.61
CA ALA A 203 -2.45 17.11 -14.65
C ALA A 203 -1.56 17.79 -15.69
N GLU A 204 -0.35 18.25 -15.34
CA GLU A 204 0.61 18.83 -16.29
C GLU A 204 1.02 17.86 -17.42
N HIS A 205 0.91 16.56 -17.14
CA HIS A 205 1.26 15.47 -18.08
C HIS A 205 0.07 14.62 -18.49
N LEU A 206 -1.16 14.97 -18.08
CA LEU A 206 -2.38 14.16 -18.23
C LEU A 206 -2.22 12.74 -17.63
N THR A 207 -1.42 12.62 -16.59
CA THR A 207 -1.18 11.34 -15.91
C THR A 207 -2.37 10.99 -15.03
N PRO A 208 -3.02 9.80 -15.19
CA PRO A 208 -4.03 9.34 -14.27
C PRO A 208 -3.46 9.11 -12.87
N VAL A 209 -4.30 9.34 -11.85
CA VAL A 209 -3.92 9.18 -10.44
C VAL A 209 -4.91 8.28 -9.72
N ILE A 210 -4.39 7.44 -8.82
CA ILE A 210 -5.16 6.74 -7.80
C ILE A 210 -4.74 7.32 -6.46
N LEU A 211 -5.71 7.85 -5.70
CA LEU A 211 -5.46 8.55 -4.45
C LEU A 211 -6.14 7.81 -3.30
N GLU A 212 -5.33 7.20 -2.42
CA GLU A 212 -5.78 6.66 -1.14
C GLU A 212 -5.47 7.68 -0.04
N LEU A 213 -6.50 8.19 0.62
CA LEU A 213 -6.40 9.34 1.50
C LEU A 213 -6.86 9.02 2.93
N GLY A 214 -6.67 9.97 3.84
CA GLY A 214 -7.14 9.83 5.22
C GLY A 214 -8.67 9.82 5.31
N GLY A 215 -9.17 9.26 6.40
CA GLY A 215 -10.59 9.13 6.68
C GLY A 215 -10.97 9.66 8.06
N LYS A 216 -12.26 9.85 8.26
CA LYS A 216 -12.96 10.12 9.51
C LYS A 216 -14.11 9.13 9.65
N SER A 217 -13.77 7.85 9.81
CA SER A 217 -14.73 6.74 9.76
C SER A 217 -15.64 6.73 10.99
N PRO A 218 -16.96 6.90 10.84
CA PRO A 218 -17.91 6.78 11.94
C PRO A 218 -18.06 5.31 12.36
N CYS A 219 -18.17 5.08 13.66
CA CYS A 219 -18.59 3.80 14.21
C CYS A 219 -19.97 3.97 14.82
N ILE A 220 -20.98 3.32 14.24
CA ILE A 220 -22.36 3.43 14.68
C ILE A 220 -22.70 2.26 15.60
N VAL A 221 -23.18 2.56 16.81
CA VAL A 221 -23.62 1.55 17.79
C VAL A 221 -25.08 1.81 18.15
N GLU A 222 -25.94 0.98 17.63
CA GLU A 222 -27.38 1.02 17.82
C GLU A 222 -27.75 0.28 19.14
N LYS A 223 -28.91 0.57 19.74
CA LYS A 223 -29.33 0.03 21.05
C LYS A 223 -29.44 -1.49 21.12
N SER A 224 -29.66 -2.18 19.99
CA SER A 224 -29.75 -3.65 19.94
C SER A 224 -28.39 -4.32 19.79
N ALA A 225 -27.27 -3.56 19.66
CA ALA A 225 -25.95 -4.12 19.49
C ALA A 225 -25.49 -4.91 20.72
N ASP A 226 -24.78 -6.03 20.52
CA ASP A 226 -23.98 -6.67 21.56
C ASP A 226 -22.82 -5.75 21.95
N LEU A 227 -22.96 -5.04 23.07
CA LEU A 227 -21.99 -4.02 23.50
C LEU A 227 -20.62 -4.63 23.82
N SER A 228 -20.55 -5.86 24.32
CA SER A 228 -19.28 -6.54 24.61
C SER A 228 -18.51 -6.85 23.33
N LEU A 229 -19.20 -7.34 22.31
CA LEU A 229 -18.62 -7.61 20.98
C LEU A 229 -18.25 -6.30 20.25
N ALA A 230 -19.15 -5.31 20.31
CA ALA A 230 -18.92 -4.00 19.72
C ALA A 230 -17.67 -3.33 20.32
N ALA A 231 -17.58 -3.25 21.66
CA ALA A 231 -16.43 -2.69 22.34
C ALA A 231 -15.12 -3.43 22.02
N ARG A 232 -15.14 -4.76 21.95
CA ARG A 232 -13.96 -5.56 21.59
C ARG A 232 -13.45 -5.22 20.19
N ARG A 233 -14.35 -5.10 19.22
CA ARG A 233 -14.00 -4.76 17.82
C ARG A 233 -13.54 -3.31 17.68
N ILE A 234 -14.19 -2.38 18.38
CA ILE A 234 -13.81 -0.96 18.36
C ILE A 234 -12.42 -0.77 18.96
N VAL A 235 -12.15 -1.37 20.12
CA VAL A 235 -10.82 -1.29 20.77
C VAL A 235 -9.76 -1.89 19.87
N PHE A 236 -9.97 -3.09 19.31
CA PHE A 236 -9.04 -3.68 18.37
C PHE A 236 -8.76 -2.76 17.18
N GLY A 237 -9.81 -2.28 16.48
CA GLY A 237 -9.66 -1.47 15.29
C GLY A 237 -9.09 -0.07 15.55
N LYS A 238 -9.31 0.50 16.75
CA LYS A 238 -8.79 1.83 17.09
C LYS A 238 -7.38 1.80 17.67
N PHE A 239 -7.01 0.77 18.42
CA PHE A 239 -5.71 0.69 19.08
C PHE A 239 -4.63 0.04 18.20
N LEU A 240 -5.02 -0.71 17.18
CA LEU A 240 -4.11 -1.22 16.16
C LEU A 240 -3.29 -0.07 15.56
N ASN A 241 -1.97 -0.24 15.47
CA ASN A 241 -1.04 0.79 15.02
C ASN A 241 -1.19 2.14 15.76
N CYS A 242 -1.57 2.12 17.04
CA CYS A 242 -1.89 3.31 17.85
C CYS A 242 -2.97 4.21 17.23
N GLY A 243 -3.87 3.65 16.44
CA GLY A 243 -4.93 4.39 15.74
C GLY A 243 -4.47 5.15 14.50
N GLN A 244 -3.22 5.00 14.08
CA GLN A 244 -2.64 5.64 12.90
C GLN A 244 -3.06 4.91 11.61
N THR A 245 -4.38 4.78 11.40
CA THR A 245 -5.00 3.99 10.33
C THR A 245 -6.11 4.79 9.67
N CYS A 246 -6.08 4.91 8.35
CA CYS A 246 -7.05 5.67 7.56
C CYS A 246 -8.48 5.16 7.72
N VAL A 247 -8.67 3.86 7.97
CA VAL A 247 -9.97 3.18 8.14
C VAL A 247 -10.30 2.88 9.60
N ALA A 248 -9.51 3.35 10.59
CA ALA A 248 -9.81 3.15 12.00
C ALA A 248 -11.13 3.80 12.40
N PRO A 249 -11.87 3.25 13.36
CA PRO A 249 -12.97 3.96 14.00
C PRO A 249 -12.47 5.29 14.56
N ASP A 250 -12.95 6.42 14.01
CA ASP A 250 -12.48 7.75 14.43
C ASP A 250 -13.35 8.31 15.55
N TYR A 251 -14.66 8.19 15.41
CA TYR A 251 -15.62 8.55 16.43
C TYR A 251 -16.76 7.57 16.53
N ILE A 252 -17.35 7.46 17.73
CA ILE A 252 -18.48 6.56 18.00
C ILE A 252 -19.75 7.37 18.06
N TYR A 253 -20.69 7.05 17.17
CA TYR A 253 -22.06 7.57 17.21
C TYR A 253 -22.98 6.47 17.77
N CYS A 254 -23.32 6.60 19.05
CA CYS A 254 -24.11 5.56 19.74
C CYS A 254 -25.47 6.08 20.20
N ASP A 255 -26.44 5.16 20.30
CA ASP A 255 -27.71 5.45 20.97
C ASP A 255 -27.47 5.90 22.41
N ARG A 256 -28.19 6.96 22.83
CA ARG A 256 -28.06 7.53 24.17
C ARG A 256 -28.33 6.48 25.27
N ALA A 257 -29.26 5.58 25.03
CA ALA A 257 -29.65 4.56 26.02
C ALA A 257 -28.52 3.59 26.38
N VAL A 258 -27.56 3.35 25.47
CA VAL A 258 -26.47 2.38 25.67
C VAL A 258 -25.09 3.05 25.88
N LYS A 259 -25.02 4.39 25.87
CA LYS A 259 -23.76 5.11 25.94
C LYS A 259 -22.90 4.75 27.15
N GLU A 260 -23.49 4.78 28.35
CA GLU A 260 -22.75 4.56 29.60
C GLU A 260 -22.24 3.09 29.69
N ASP A 261 -23.04 2.13 29.26
CA ASP A 261 -22.66 0.72 29.27
C ASP A 261 -21.61 0.44 28.18
N LEU A 262 -21.72 1.06 27.02
CA LEU A 262 -20.68 0.98 25.99
C LEU A 262 -19.33 1.54 26.50
N VAL A 263 -19.34 2.68 27.23
CA VAL A 263 -18.11 3.24 27.81
C VAL A 263 -17.48 2.28 28.83
N LYS A 264 -18.30 1.65 29.70
CA LYS A 264 -17.80 0.62 30.65
C LYS A 264 -17.15 -0.55 29.90
N GLU A 265 -17.82 -1.05 28.86
CA GLU A 265 -17.30 -2.16 28.05
C GLU A 265 -16.03 -1.78 27.30
N LEU A 266 -15.92 -0.57 26.72
CA LEU A 266 -14.71 -0.07 26.09
C LEU A 266 -13.54 -0.06 27.09
N LYS A 267 -13.72 0.51 28.28
CA LYS A 267 -12.69 0.52 29.32
C LYS A 267 -12.26 -0.90 29.71
N ARG A 268 -13.24 -1.81 29.87
CA ARG A 268 -12.99 -3.23 30.17
C ARG A 268 -12.15 -3.90 29.06
N GLN A 269 -12.50 -3.64 27.79
CA GLN A 269 -11.78 -4.22 26.64
C GLN A 269 -10.37 -3.66 26.48
N ILE A 270 -10.16 -2.36 26.74
CA ILE A 270 -8.83 -1.75 26.74
C ILE A 270 -7.93 -2.46 27.77
N ARG A 271 -8.39 -2.59 29.03
CA ARG A 271 -7.64 -3.30 30.08
C ARG A 271 -7.36 -4.75 29.71
N LYS A 272 -8.36 -5.44 29.12
CA LYS A 272 -8.21 -6.85 28.72
C LYS A 272 -7.19 -7.05 27.61
N GLN A 273 -7.11 -6.14 26.62
CA GLN A 273 -6.26 -6.30 25.44
C GLN A 273 -4.86 -5.69 25.66
N TYR A 274 -4.75 -4.62 26.44
CA TYR A 274 -3.50 -3.85 26.58
C TYR A 274 -2.97 -3.75 28.03
N GLY A 275 -3.72 -4.23 29.03
CA GLY A 275 -3.35 -4.15 30.44
C GLY A 275 -3.82 -2.86 31.12
N GLU A 276 -3.48 -2.70 32.40
CA GLU A 276 -3.81 -1.49 33.17
C GLU A 276 -3.03 -0.26 32.66
N PHE A 277 -1.82 -0.46 32.15
CA PHE A 277 -0.92 0.57 31.62
C PHE A 277 -0.60 0.29 30.15
N PRO A 278 -1.48 0.67 29.20
CA PRO A 278 -1.28 0.35 27.78
C PRO A 278 0.05 0.84 27.19
N LEU A 279 0.59 1.96 27.70
CA LEU A 279 1.87 2.53 27.21
C LEU A 279 3.09 1.70 27.62
N GLU A 280 2.95 0.82 28.61
CA GLU A 280 4.02 -0.12 29.04
C GLU A 280 3.90 -1.48 28.34
N ASN A 281 2.83 -1.68 27.57
CA ASN A 281 2.64 -2.94 26.86
C ASN A 281 3.53 -3.01 25.62
N PRO A 282 4.45 -3.99 25.51
CA PRO A 282 5.38 -4.10 24.37
C PRO A 282 4.70 -4.41 23.03
N ASN A 283 3.40 -4.79 23.06
CA ASN A 283 2.61 -5.00 21.85
C ASN A 283 1.78 -3.77 21.45
N TYR A 284 1.88 -2.68 22.19
CA TYR A 284 1.28 -1.41 21.82
C TYR A 284 2.35 -0.50 21.23
N GLY A 285 2.25 -0.20 19.94
CA GLY A 285 3.26 0.54 19.20
C GLY A 285 3.46 1.98 19.68
N LYS A 286 4.01 2.82 18.84
CA LYS A 286 4.24 4.25 19.16
C LYS A 286 3.72 5.16 18.05
N ILE A 287 3.44 6.42 18.42
CA ILE A 287 3.17 7.49 17.45
C ILE A 287 4.48 7.84 16.74
N ILE A 288 4.42 7.96 15.41
CA ILE A 288 5.60 8.10 14.55
C ILE A 288 6.36 9.41 14.75
N ASN A 289 5.67 10.49 15.10
CA ASN A 289 6.23 11.82 15.32
C ASN A 289 5.30 12.67 16.20
N GLU A 290 5.73 13.89 16.56
CA GLU A 290 5.00 14.81 17.46
C GLU A 290 3.87 15.62 16.79
N LYS A 291 3.62 15.46 15.49
CA LYS A 291 2.59 16.22 14.77
C LYS A 291 1.21 15.66 14.94
#